data_bcccbbf8dbbbd8d312637c1aa2bc0851
#
_entry.id   bcccbbf8dbbbd8d312637c1aa2bc0851
#
_cell.length_a   1.000
_cell.length_b   1.000
_cell.length_c   1.000
_cell.angle_alpha   90.00
_cell.angle_beta   90.00
_cell.angle_gamma   90.00
#
_symmetry.space_group_name_H-M   'P 1'
#
loop_
_entity.id
_entity.type
_entity.pdbx_description
1 polymer ?
#
loop_
_entity_poly.entity_id
_entity_poly.type
_entity_poly.pdbx_seq_one_letter_code
_entity_poly.pdbx_strand_id
1 'polypeptide(L)'
;MTTAATPATKMRTEILISGFGGQGVVRMGQIIGLCAIKQGHRVTMLKSHGTETRGGYVRAQIVIAPEYVDSPVVENADAFVAFSAPAYKKFFDHCSGKILYDPEMVEEIRADAPERHVAVPATALSKERFNNVLFANMIMLGALTRVASMDYEAMKGAMLGVIPRFHEQNLAALEVGYTLPVAIASA
;
A
#
# COMPACT_ATOMS: atom_id res chain seq x y z
N MET A 1 -18.99 -26.87 25.53
CA MET A 1 -19.35 -25.75 24.64
C MET A 1 -18.17 -24.79 24.59
N THR A 2 -17.34 -24.93 23.58
CA THR A 2 -16.13 -24.11 23.41
C THR A 2 -16.56 -22.85 22.65
N THR A 3 -16.62 -21.71 23.31
CA THR A 3 -16.85 -20.42 22.68
C THR A 3 -15.63 -20.09 21.84
N ALA A 4 -15.80 -20.14 20.52
CA ALA A 4 -14.81 -19.62 19.58
C ALA A 4 -14.63 -18.12 19.89
N ALA A 5 -13.42 -17.74 20.27
CA ALA A 5 -13.06 -16.33 20.45
C ALA A 5 -13.18 -15.65 19.08
N THR A 6 -14.08 -14.69 18.97
CA THR A 6 -14.14 -13.77 17.84
C THR A 6 -12.78 -13.06 17.76
N PRO A 7 -12.10 -13.07 16.62
CA PRO A 7 -10.84 -12.35 16.50
C PRO A 7 -11.08 -10.88 16.85
N ALA A 8 -10.27 -10.33 17.74
CA ALA A 8 -10.36 -8.94 18.16
C ALA A 8 -10.28 -8.07 16.90
N THR A 9 -11.36 -7.37 16.59
CA THR A 9 -11.40 -6.42 15.46
C THR A 9 -10.35 -5.38 15.72
N LYS A 10 -9.32 -5.31 14.89
CA LYS A 10 -8.24 -4.35 15.05
C LYS A 10 -8.81 -2.95 15.06
N MET A 11 -8.69 -2.25 16.18
CA MET A 11 -9.29 -0.94 16.40
C MET A 11 -8.75 0.15 15.46
N ARG A 12 -7.56 -0.05 14.86
CA ARG A 12 -6.89 0.94 14.03
C ARG A 12 -5.95 0.23 13.04
N THR A 13 -5.98 0.61 11.78
CA THR A 13 -5.05 0.14 10.75
C THR A 13 -4.27 1.31 10.20
N GLU A 14 -2.96 1.18 10.16
CA GLU A 14 -2.04 2.20 9.71
C GLU A 14 -1.28 1.75 8.45
N ILE A 15 -1.41 2.53 7.37
CA ILE A 15 -0.73 2.26 6.11
C ILE A 15 0.16 3.44 5.75
N LEU A 16 1.41 3.14 5.44
CA LEU A 16 2.39 4.10 4.98
C LEU A 16 2.76 3.81 3.53
N ILE A 17 2.77 4.82 2.67
CA ILE A 17 3.23 4.69 1.29
C ILE A 17 4.23 5.81 1.04
N SER A 18 5.40 5.47 0.50
CA SER A 18 6.41 6.49 0.19
C SER A 18 7.24 6.13 -1.03
N GLY A 19 7.64 7.16 -1.77
CA GLY A 19 8.43 7.04 -2.99
C GLY A 19 8.72 8.41 -3.58
N PHE A 20 9.18 8.46 -4.82
CA PHE A 20 9.38 9.71 -5.54
C PHE A 20 8.08 10.31 -6.08
N GLY A 21 8.12 11.60 -6.40
CA GLY A 21 7.04 12.25 -7.14
C GLY A 21 6.79 11.56 -8.48
N GLY A 22 5.51 11.43 -8.87
CA GLY A 22 5.12 10.75 -10.11
C GLY A 22 4.82 9.25 -9.97
N GLN A 23 5.26 8.58 -8.90
CA GLN A 23 5.01 7.13 -8.69
C GLN A 23 3.59 6.78 -8.21
N GLY A 24 2.71 7.76 -8.08
CA GLY A 24 1.30 7.51 -7.72
C GLY A 24 1.02 7.31 -6.22
N VAL A 25 1.99 7.61 -5.35
CA VAL A 25 1.89 7.49 -3.86
C VAL A 25 0.60 8.09 -3.31
N VAL A 26 0.31 9.35 -3.64
CA VAL A 26 -0.90 10.05 -3.18
C VAL A 26 -2.17 9.41 -3.73
N ARG A 27 -2.13 8.98 -5.00
CA ARG A 27 -3.27 8.35 -5.67
C ARG A 27 -3.63 7.02 -5.01
N MET A 28 -2.64 6.19 -4.69
CA MET A 28 -2.86 4.96 -3.93
C MET A 28 -3.51 5.24 -2.57
N GLY A 29 -3.01 6.22 -1.82
CA GLY A 29 -3.61 6.61 -0.54
C GLY A 29 -5.07 7.04 -0.67
N GLN A 30 -5.41 7.80 -1.72
CA GLN A 30 -6.79 8.20 -2.01
C GLN A 30 -7.71 6.99 -2.30
N ILE A 31 -7.22 6.02 -3.07
CA ILE A 31 -7.97 4.80 -3.39
C ILE A 31 -8.22 3.98 -2.12
N ILE A 32 -7.18 3.76 -1.30
CA ILE A 32 -7.28 3.03 -0.03
C ILE A 32 -8.27 3.72 0.91
N GLY A 33 -8.17 5.05 1.04
CA GLY A 33 -9.08 5.82 1.86
C GLY A 33 -10.54 5.70 1.39
N LEU A 34 -10.79 5.83 0.09
CA LEU A 34 -12.14 5.67 -0.46
C LEU A 34 -12.67 4.24 -0.30
N CYS A 35 -11.81 3.23 -0.46
CA CYS A 35 -12.15 1.83 -0.21
C CYS A 35 -12.65 1.64 1.23
N ALA A 36 -11.91 2.12 2.22
CA ALA A 36 -12.28 2.00 3.62
C ALA A 36 -13.56 2.80 3.98
N ILE A 37 -13.74 4.00 3.41
CA ILE A 37 -14.97 4.80 3.60
C ILE A 37 -16.20 4.05 3.06
N LYS A 38 -16.09 3.43 1.89
CA LYS A 38 -17.18 2.61 1.30
C LYS A 38 -17.56 1.41 2.17
N GLN A 39 -16.64 0.93 3.01
CA GLN A 39 -16.86 -0.15 3.97
C GLN A 39 -17.35 0.36 5.35
N GLY A 40 -17.64 1.65 5.47
CA GLY A 40 -18.17 2.25 6.70
C GLY A 40 -17.12 2.69 7.72
N HIS A 41 -15.81 2.60 7.37
CA HIS A 41 -14.72 3.04 8.24
C HIS A 41 -14.52 4.55 8.22
N ARG A 42 -13.95 5.09 9.29
CA ARG A 42 -13.39 6.44 9.35
C ARG A 42 -11.96 6.40 8.86
N VAL A 43 -11.58 7.42 8.10
CA VAL A 43 -10.25 7.47 7.48
C VAL A 43 -9.68 8.86 7.60
N THR A 44 -8.40 8.92 7.91
CA THR A 44 -7.60 10.14 7.77
C THR A 44 -6.42 9.87 6.87
N MET A 45 -6.14 10.79 5.98
CA MET A 45 -4.98 10.73 5.09
C MET A 45 -4.16 12.01 5.21
N LEU A 46 -2.90 11.86 5.62
CA LEU A 46 -1.89 12.91 5.53
C LEU A 46 -0.98 12.66 4.34
N LYS A 47 -0.76 13.71 3.55
CA LYS A 47 0.22 13.71 2.47
C LYS A 47 1.31 14.73 2.77
N SER A 48 2.56 14.37 2.56
CA SER A 48 3.68 15.30 2.64
C SER A 48 4.61 15.12 1.45
N HIS A 49 5.18 16.23 1.03
CA HIS A 49 6.24 16.26 0.04
C HIS A 49 7.52 16.66 0.76
N GLY A 50 8.61 15.96 0.51
CA GLY A 50 9.92 16.37 1.03
C GLY A 50 10.32 17.74 0.49
N THR A 51 10.88 18.56 1.36
CA THR A 51 11.35 19.92 1.02
C THR A 51 12.70 19.93 0.29
N GLU A 52 13.28 18.75 0.08
CA GLU A 52 14.56 18.62 -0.62
C GLU A 52 14.40 18.97 -2.11
N THR A 53 15.20 19.90 -2.59
CA THR A 53 15.13 20.45 -3.96
C THR A 53 15.47 19.44 -5.07
N ARG A 54 16.07 18.29 -4.71
CA ARG A 54 16.33 17.16 -5.62
C ARG A 54 16.15 15.85 -4.87
N GLY A 55 15.33 14.93 -5.40
CA GLY A 55 15.12 13.60 -4.81
C GLY A 55 14.18 13.57 -3.61
N GLY A 56 13.38 14.63 -3.39
CA GLY A 56 12.37 14.65 -2.32
C GLY A 56 11.36 13.53 -2.46
N TYR A 57 11.12 12.82 -1.36
CA TYR A 57 10.11 11.76 -1.31
C TYR A 57 8.72 12.33 -1.08
N VAL A 58 7.74 11.70 -1.71
CA VAL A 58 6.32 11.90 -1.42
C VAL A 58 5.89 10.82 -0.45
N ARG A 59 5.12 11.20 0.54
CA ARG A 59 4.58 10.28 1.55
C ARG A 59 3.07 10.44 1.67
N ALA A 60 2.36 9.31 1.73
CA ALA A 60 0.96 9.22 2.14
C ALA A 60 0.87 8.35 3.39
N GLN A 61 0.22 8.87 4.41
CA GLN A 61 -0.09 8.18 5.66
C GLN A 61 -1.60 8.01 5.72
N ILE A 62 -2.06 6.80 5.88
CA ILE A 62 -3.48 6.46 5.93
C ILE A 62 -3.76 5.78 7.26
N VAL A 63 -4.68 6.34 8.03
CA VAL A 63 -5.19 5.76 9.27
C VAL A 63 -6.66 5.42 9.07
N ILE A 64 -7.00 4.17 9.32
CA ILE A 64 -8.34 3.61 9.17
C ILE A 64 -8.82 3.11 10.54
N ALA A 65 -10.01 3.51 10.95
CA ALA A 65 -10.63 3.05 12.20
C ALA A 65 -12.13 2.80 12.01
N PRO A 66 -12.76 1.89 12.78
CA PRO A 66 -14.18 1.61 12.65
C PRO A 66 -15.06 2.80 13.01
N GLU A 67 -14.72 3.57 14.06
CA GLU A 67 -15.55 4.65 14.56
C GLU A 67 -14.86 6.02 14.56
N TYR A 68 -13.68 6.13 15.14
CA TYR A 68 -13.00 7.40 15.32
C TYR A 68 -11.49 7.28 15.03
N VAL A 69 -10.93 8.30 14.42
CA VAL A 69 -9.48 8.44 14.22
C VAL A 69 -8.98 9.53 15.17
N ASP A 70 -8.32 9.11 16.23
CA ASP A 70 -7.78 9.95 17.29
C ASP A 70 -6.53 10.74 16.86
N SER A 71 -5.69 10.14 16.02
CA SER A 71 -4.51 10.76 15.44
C SER A 71 -4.43 10.48 13.93
N PRO A 72 -4.18 11.50 13.10
CA PRO A 72 -4.01 11.32 11.66
C PRO A 72 -2.62 10.82 11.28
N VAL A 73 -1.71 10.72 12.23
CA VAL A 73 -0.32 10.33 12.00
C VAL A 73 -0.18 8.83 12.10
N VAL A 74 0.51 8.22 11.15
CA VAL A 74 0.97 6.84 11.23
C VAL A 74 2.17 6.81 12.17
N GLU A 75 2.02 6.14 13.30
CA GLU A 75 3.08 5.97 14.30
C GLU A 75 3.89 4.71 14.02
N ASN A 76 3.18 3.60 13.74
CA ASN A 76 3.80 2.31 13.46
C ASN A 76 2.96 1.53 12.45
N ALA A 77 3.33 1.63 11.18
CA ALA A 77 2.55 1.09 10.09
C ALA A 77 2.37 -0.43 10.16
N ASP A 78 1.16 -0.89 9.89
CA ASP A 78 0.83 -2.30 9.67
C ASP A 78 1.25 -2.78 8.28
N ALA A 79 1.28 -1.85 7.34
CA ALA A 79 1.81 -2.08 6.01
C ALA A 79 2.54 -0.82 5.52
N PHE A 80 3.73 -1.03 4.98
CA PHE A 80 4.51 0.01 4.35
C PHE A 80 4.76 -0.36 2.89
N VAL A 81 4.49 0.57 1.97
CA VAL A 81 4.82 0.44 0.55
C VAL A 81 5.98 1.36 0.22
N ALA A 82 7.12 0.78 -0.10
CA ALA A 82 8.34 1.48 -0.47
C ALA A 82 8.55 1.47 -1.99
N PHE A 83 8.40 2.61 -2.63
CA PHE A 83 8.65 2.80 -4.06
C PHE A 83 10.06 3.29 -4.39
N SER A 84 10.91 3.49 -3.41
CA SER A 84 12.30 3.92 -3.63
C SER A 84 13.20 3.54 -2.46
N ALA A 85 14.48 3.32 -2.72
CA ALA A 85 15.47 3.01 -1.70
C ALA A 85 15.60 4.11 -0.61
N PRO A 86 15.57 5.43 -0.92
CA PRO A 86 15.56 6.45 0.11
C PRO A 86 14.32 6.39 1.01
N ALA A 87 13.13 6.14 0.44
CA ALA A 87 11.91 5.98 1.20
C ALA A 87 11.97 4.75 2.11
N TYR A 88 12.44 3.62 1.58
CA TYR A 88 12.65 2.40 2.35
C TYR A 88 13.57 2.63 3.55
N LYS A 89 14.78 3.18 3.33
CA LYS A 89 15.76 3.44 4.40
C LYS A 89 15.21 4.39 5.48
N LYS A 90 14.44 5.39 5.07
CA LYS A 90 13.90 6.40 5.98
C LYS A 90 12.76 5.88 6.86
N PHE A 91 11.89 5.04 6.32
CA PHE A 91 10.65 4.66 6.98
C PHE A 91 10.58 3.20 7.43
N PHE A 92 11.64 2.42 7.25
CA PHE A 92 11.70 1.03 7.68
C PHE A 92 11.31 0.85 9.15
N ASP A 93 11.89 1.66 10.03
CA ASP A 93 11.67 1.58 11.48
C ASP A 93 10.29 2.12 11.94
N HIS A 94 9.53 2.75 11.02
CA HIS A 94 8.15 3.22 11.26
C HIS A 94 7.09 2.18 10.84
N CYS A 95 7.50 0.95 10.62
CA CYS A 95 6.60 -0.14 10.25
C CYS A 95 6.94 -1.37 11.07
N SER A 96 5.98 -1.94 11.79
CA SER A 96 6.13 -3.26 12.46
C SER A 96 5.52 -4.39 11.64
N GLY A 97 4.65 -4.06 10.69
CA GLY A 97 3.98 -5.01 9.83
C GLY A 97 4.76 -5.36 8.56
N LYS A 98 4.05 -5.57 7.46
CA LYS A 98 4.63 -5.97 6.18
C LYS A 98 5.16 -4.77 5.40
N ILE A 99 6.29 -4.98 4.73
CA ILE A 99 6.95 -3.99 3.87
C ILE A 99 6.93 -4.51 2.44
N LEU A 100 6.06 -3.92 1.62
CA LEU A 100 6.00 -4.21 0.20
C LEU A 100 7.00 -3.31 -0.52
N TYR A 101 7.80 -3.88 -1.37
CA TYR A 101 8.80 -3.12 -2.14
C TYR A 101 8.94 -3.65 -3.56
N ASP A 102 9.35 -2.78 -4.47
CA ASP A 102 9.69 -3.16 -5.84
C ASP A 102 11.21 -3.42 -5.92
N PRO A 103 11.66 -4.64 -6.26
CA PRO A 103 13.09 -4.97 -6.34
C PRO A 103 13.88 -4.11 -7.33
N GLU A 104 13.26 -3.60 -8.40
CA GLU A 104 13.95 -2.67 -9.33
C GLU A 104 14.19 -1.29 -8.69
N MET A 105 13.45 -0.92 -7.63
CA MET A 105 13.50 0.39 -6.99
C MET A 105 14.17 0.37 -5.62
N VAL A 106 14.20 -0.80 -4.98
CA VAL A 106 14.81 -1.05 -3.67
C VAL A 106 15.66 -2.33 -3.79
N GLU A 107 16.89 -2.16 -4.23
CA GLU A 107 17.83 -3.27 -4.49
C GLU A 107 18.32 -3.91 -3.19
N GLU A 108 18.50 -3.12 -2.14
CA GLU A 108 19.02 -3.57 -0.86
C GLU A 108 17.94 -3.48 0.23
N ILE A 109 17.63 -4.61 0.85
CA ILE A 109 16.72 -4.71 2.01
C ILE A 109 17.49 -5.17 3.24
N ARG A 110 16.96 -4.83 4.41
CA ARG A 110 17.56 -5.23 5.71
C ARG A 110 17.33 -6.74 5.94
N ALA A 111 18.41 -7.42 6.33
CA ALA A 111 18.41 -8.86 6.56
C ALA A 111 17.90 -9.27 7.96
N ASP A 112 17.70 -8.31 8.86
CA ASP A 112 17.30 -8.54 10.25
C ASP A 112 15.78 -8.74 10.46
N ALA A 113 14.97 -8.59 9.40
CA ALA A 113 13.54 -8.84 9.44
C ALA A 113 13.01 -9.37 8.09
N PRO A 114 13.54 -10.50 7.59
CA PRO A 114 13.20 -11.01 6.26
C PRO A 114 11.73 -11.36 6.10
N GLU A 115 11.08 -11.81 7.16
CA GLU A 115 9.66 -12.18 7.18
C GLU A 115 8.71 -11.00 6.97
N ARG A 116 9.17 -9.78 7.17
CA ARG A 116 8.38 -8.56 6.94
C ARG A 116 8.35 -8.14 5.48
N HIS A 117 9.31 -8.59 4.68
CA HIS A 117 9.50 -8.16 3.31
C HIS A 117 8.63 -8.93 2.33
N VAL A 118 7.97 -8.20 1.46
CA VAL A 118 7.15 -8.71 0.37
C VAL A 118 7.65 -8.08 -0.92
N ALA A 119 8.39 -8.85 -1.71
CA ALA A 119 8.88 -8.40 -3.01
C ALA A 119 7.73 -8.41 -4.02
N VAL A 120 7.47 -7.26 -4.63
CA VAL A 120 6.47 -7.07 -5.66
C VAL A 120 7.16 -6.48 -6.89
N PRO A 121 7.47 -7.26 -7.93
CA PRO A 121 8.19 -6.78 -9.11
C PRO A 121 7.25 -5.95 -10.01
N ALA A 122 6.68 -4.90 -9.44
CA ALA A 122 5.61 -4.11 -10.05
C ALA A 122 6.06 -3.40 -11.33
N THR A 123 7.27 -2.84 -11.33
CA THR A 123 7.84 -2.16 -12.49
C THR A 123 8.09 -3.14 -13.64
N ALA A 124 8.71 -4.30 -13.36
CA ALA A 124 8.96 -5.33 -14.36
C ALA A 124 7.65 -5.85 -14.97
N LEU A 125 6.69 -6.23 -14.13
CA LEU A 125 5.38 -6.70 -14.57
C LEU A 125 4.59 -5.65 -15.36
N SER A 126 4.70 -4.38 -14.98
CA SER A 126 4.05 -3.28 -15.68
C SER A 126 4.63 -3.09 -17.09
N LYS A 127 5.96 -3.16 -17.23
CA LYS A 127 6.64 -3.13 -18.54
C LYS A 127 6.24 -4.32 -19.40
N GLU A 128 6.28 -5.53 -18.83
CA GLU A 128 6.00 -6.77 -19.54
C GLU A 128 4.56 -6.84 -20.06
N ARG A 129 3.58 -6.55 -19.17
CA ARG A 129 2.17 -6.79 -19.48
C ARG A 129 1.46 -5.61 -20.15
N PHE A 130 1.93 -4.40 -19.90
CA PHE A 130 1.26 -3.19 -20.39
C PHE A 130 2.16 -2.32 -21.27
N ASN A 131 3.42 -2.72 -21.49
CA ASN A 131 4.45 -1.92 -22.17
C ASN A 131 4.54 -0.48 -21.62
N ASN A 132 4.29 -0.32 -20.33
CA ASN A 132 4.23 0.98 -19.67
C ASN A 132 4.44 0.83 -18.15
N VAL A 133 5.29 1.66 -17.57
CA VAL A 133 5.57 1.66 -16.11
C VAL A 133 4.48 2.33 -15.28
N LEU A 134 3.56 3.05 -15.90
CA LEU A 134 2.52 3.83 -15.20
C LEU A 134 1.56 2.95 -14.36
N PHE A 135 1.45 1.66 -14.67
CA PHE A 135 0.56 0.75 -13.98
C PHE A 135 1.21 0.01 -12.80
N ALA A 136 2.51 0.24 -12.56
CA ALA A 136 3.23 -0.39 -11.44
C ALA A 136 2.60 -0.08 -10.07
N ASN A 137 2.08 1.13 -9.88
CA ASN A 137 1.40 1.51 -8.66
C ASN A 137 0.08 0.73 -8.44
N MET A 138 -0.63 0.35 -9.50
CA MET A 138 -1.84 -0.45 -9.38
C MET A 138 -1.52 -1.93 -9.12
N ILE A 139 -0.43 -2.45 -9.68
CA ILE A 139 0.09 -3.78 -9.34
C ILE A 139 0.47 -3.81 -7.85
N MET A 140 1.20 -2.81 -7.38
CA MET A 140 1.56 -2.68 -5.96
C MET A 140 0.33 -2.54 -5.07
N LEU A 141 -0.69 -1.78 -5.49
CA LEU A 141 -1.96 -1.66 -4.77
C LEU A 141 -2.69 -3.00 -4.66
N GLY A 142 -2.70 -3.80 -5.74
CA GLY A 142 -3.29 -5.14 -5.73
C GLY A 142 -2.60 -6.06 -4.72
N ALA A 143 -1.26 -6.09 -4.71
CA ALA A 143 -0.50 -6.84 -3.73
C ALA A 143 -0.76 -6.37 -2.28
N LEU A 144 -0.80 -5.05 -2.07
CA LEU A 144 -1.14 -4.48 -0.77
C LEU A 144 -2.55 -4.87 -0.33
N THR A 145 -3.53 -4.83 -1.23
CA THR A 145 -4.91 -5.22 -0.95
C THR A 145 -4.98 -6.63 -0.37
N ARG A 146 -4.23 -7.56 -0.95
CA ARG A 146 -4.14 -8.94 -0.47
C ARG A 146 -3.40 -9.06 0.86
N VAL A 147 -2.23 -8.42 0.97
CA VAL A 147 -1.36 -8.50 2.17
C VAL A 147 -2.04 -7.86 3.38
N ALA A 148 -2.76 -6.77 3.20
CA ALA A 148 -3.50 -6.09 4.25
C ALA A 148 -4.92 -6.64 4.45
N SER A 149 -5.29 -7.75 3.77
CA SER A 149 -6.62 -8.39 3.85
C SER A 149 -7.78 -7.42 3.61
N MET A 150 -7.60 -6.47 2.67
CA MET A 150 -8.64 -5.53 2.29
C MET A 150 -9.61 -6.15 1.29
N ASP A 151 -10.85 -5.68 1.28
CA ASP A 151 -11.86 -6.15 0.33
C ASP A 151 -11.50 -5.76 -1.11
N TYR A 152 -11.35 -6.76 -1.97
CA TYR A 152 -10.89 -6.56 -3.35
C TYR A 152 -11.95 -5.89 -4.22
N GLU A 153 -13.23 -6.22 -4.06
CA GLU A 153 -14.30 -5.61 -4.84
C GLU A 153 -14.52 -4.14 -4.44
N ALA A 154 -14.45 -3.83 -3.15
CA ALA A 154 -14.46 -2.46 -2.68
C ALA A 154 -13.25 -1.67 -3.19
N MET A 155 -12.06 -2.30 -3.27
CA MET A 155 -10.86 -1.68 -3.80
C MET A 155 -11.00 -1.35 -5.30
N LYS A 156 -11.53 -2.27 -6.10
CA LYS A 156 -11.86 -2.02 -7.52
C LYS A 156 -12.80 -0.82 -7.68
N GLY A 157 -13.89 -0.83 -6.92
CA GLY A 157 -14.87 0.25 -6.95
C GLY A 157 -14.31 1.60 -6.49
N ALA A 158 -13.37 1.60 -5.55
CA ALA A 158 -12.68 2.81 -5.11
C ALA A 158 -11.69 3.31 -6.18
N MET A 159 -10.94 2.39 -6.78
CA MET A 159 -10.00 2.71 -7.86
C MET A 159 -10.72 3.36 -9.05
N LEU A 160 -11.85 2.82 -9.49
CA LEU A 160 -12.66 3.40 -10.57
C LEU A 160 -13.19 4.81 -10.22
N GLY A 161 -13.46 5.08 -8.94
CA GLY A 161 -13.91 6.39 -8.47
C GLY A 161 -12.80 7.44 -8.39
N VAL A 162 -11.53 7.02 -8.33
CA VAL A 162 -10.38 7.92 -8.15
C VAL A 162 -9.58 8.10 -9.44
N ILE A 163 -9.45 7.04 -10.25
CA ILE A 163 -8.67 7.05 -11.51
C ILE A 163 -9.57 7.54 -12.66
N PRO A 164 -9.18 8.63 -13.37
CA PRO A 164 -10.06 9.20 -14.39
C PRO A 164 -9.92 8.57 -15.79
N ARG A 165 -8.88 7.74 -16.01
CA ARG A 165 -8.54 7.20 -17.36
C ARG A 165 -7.94 5.81 -17.26
N PHE A 166 -7.94 5.07 -18.37
CA PHE A 166 -7.33 3.73 -18.48
C PHE A 166 -7.89 2.73 -17.48
N HIS A 167 -9.22 2.74 -17.28
CA HIS A 167 -9.89 1.91 -16.29
C HIS A 167 -9.59 0.42 -16.48
N GLU A 168 -9.66 -0.09 -17.71
CA GLU A 168 -9.41 -1.49 -18.04
C GLU A 168 -7.98 -1.91 -17.67
N GLN A 169 -6.98 -1.10 -18.08
CA GLN A 169 -5.58 -1.38 -17.79
C GLN A 169 -5.28 -1.30 -16.29
N ASN A 170 -5.86 -0.33 -15.58
CA ASN A 170 -5.70 -0.20 -14.14
C ASN A 170 -6.36 -1.35 -13.38
N LEU A 171 -7.54 -1.83 -13.81
CA LEU A 171 -8.19 -3.02 -13.26
C LEU A 171 -7.34 -4.27 -13.49
N ALA A 172 -6.85 -4.48 -14.71
CA ALA A 172 -5.97 -5.60 -15.03
C ALA A 172 -4.66 -5.55 -14.20
N ALA A 173 -4.08 -4.36 -14.01
CA ALA A 173 -2.89 -4.19 -13.19
C ALA A 173 -3.16 -4.47 -11.70
N LEU A 174 -4.30 -4.02 -11.17
CA LEU A 174 -4.73 -4.33 -9.80
C LEU A 174 -4.88 -5.85 -9.61
N GLU A 175 -5.50 -6.54 -10.57
CA GLU A 175 -5.67 -7.99 -10.55
C GLU A 175 -4.34 -8.74 -10.59
N VAL A 176 -3.41 -8.31 -11.47
CA VAL A 176 -2.04 -8.86 -11.52
C VAL A 176 -1.40 -8.81 -10.13
N GLY A 177 -1.44 -7.67 -9.46
CA GLY A 177 -0.88 -7.53 -8.12
C GLY A 177 -1.58 -8.37 -7.06
N TYR A 178 -2.91 -8.44 -7.10
CA TYR A 178 -3.72 -9.20 -6.14
C TYR A 178 -3.51 -10.71 -6.25
N THR A 179 -3.28 -11.21 -7.45
CA THR A 179 -3.08 -12.64 -7.73
C THR A 179 -1.63 -13.11 -7.63
N LEU A 180 -0.68 -12.18 -7.44
CA LEU A 180 0.74 -12.54 -7.24
C LEU A 180 0.89 -13.54 -6.08
N PRO A 181 1.75 -14.57 -6.24
CA PRO A 181 2.09 -15.49 -5.16
C PRO A 181 2.99 -14.79 -4.13
N VAL A 182 2.42 -13.85 -3.38
CA VAL A 182 3.12 -13.24 -2.25
C VAL A 182 3.05 -14.19 -1.06
N ALA A 183 4.20 -14.49 -0.47
CA ALA A 183 4.26 -15.24 0.78
C ALA A 183 3.66 -14.36 1.89
N ILE A 184 2.38 -14.60 2.19
CA ILE A 184 1.75 -14.07 3.40
C ILE A 184 2.17 -15.02 4.49
N ALA A 185 3.08 -14.60 5.39
CA ALA A 185 3.35 -15.38 6.57
C ALA A 185 2.02 -15.53 7.33
N SER A 186 1.57 -16.78 7.47
CA SER A 186 0.41 -17.09 8.33
C SER A 186 0.69 -16.60 9.74
N ALA A 187 -0.27 -15.85 10.28
CA ALA A 187 -0.27 -15.43 11.68
C ALA A 187 -0.30 -16.63 12.63
#